data_1d8ab82732f8f848615d8281e617270d
#
_entry.id   1d8ab82732f8f848615d8281e617270d
#
_cell.length_a   1.000
_cell.length_b   1.000
_cell.length_c   1.000
_cell.angle_alpha   90.00
_cell.angle_beta   90.00
_cell.angle_gamma   90.00
#
_symmetry.space_group_name_H-M   'P 1'
#
loop_
_entity.id
_entity.type
_entity.pdbx_description
1 polymer ?
#
loop_
_entity_poly.entity_id
_entity_poly.type
_entity_poly.pdbx_seq_one_letter_code
_entity_poly.pdbx_strand_id
1 'polypeptide(L)'
;MNKAFKLSLVMMLAFVLVLAGCGQKAANNGAANGGNAAKTGNAKAGNGGDTASASNVKIGLVTDVGGVNDKSFNQSAWEALQALNKEKGIQNQYLQSASSSDYVPNLNQFVQNGFDLTWSIGFDLGDATKQVADANPNAKMAIIDNVVDAPNVESVTFAENEGAYLVGVVAGLTTKTNKIGFIGGADSPVIKRFEVGFQAGVKAVNPDAEVKITYAGAYDKPDIGKSLAGQLFDYGADIIFPAAGQTGNGVFNEATARNNAGGANKLWVIGVDKDQSIEFGHEVTLTSMIKRVDVAVKNVSQQVIDGTFKGGQVTNLTLKEDGVGLPEENPNLSKEILDKVEEYKQKIVSGEITVPSE
;
A
#
# COMPACT_ATOMS: atom_id res chain seq x y z
N MET A 1 -36.52 37.39 -31.69
CA MET A 1 -36.31 37.78 -33.10
C MET A 1 -34.98 37.26 -33.55
N ASN A 2 -35.05 36.41 -34.60
CA ASN A 2 -34.05 36.03 -35.61
C ASN A 2 -32.79 35.26 -35.18
N LYS A 3 -32.74 33.95 -35.49
CA LYS A 3 -32.37 33.24 -36.75
C LYS A 3 -30.92 33.54 -37.16
N ALA A 4 -30.01 32.58 -37.33
CA ALA A 4 -30.02 31.42 -38.24
C ALA A 4 -28.77 30.56 -37.89
N PHE A 5 -28.78 29.25 -37.74
CA PHE A 5 -28.73 28.22 -38.79
C PHE A 5 -27.60 28.43 -39.83
N LYS A 6 -26.57 27.59 -39.77
CA LYS A 6 -25.98 26.95 -40.94
C LYS A 6 -25.20 25.68 -40.61
N LEU A 7 -25.66 24.66 -41.22
CA LEU A 7 -25.23 23.30 -41.48
C LEU A 7 -24.15 23.28 -42.58
N SER A 8 -23.14 22.42 -42.47
CA SER A 8 -22.38 21.87 -43.62
C SER A 8 -21.50 20.73 -43.04
N LEU A 9 -21.85 19.53 -43.30
CA LEU A 9 -21.72 18.64 -44.45
C LEU A 9 -20.33 17.95 -44.55
N VAL A 10 -20.34 16.69 -44.15
CA VAL A 10 -19.69 15.46 -44.66
C VAL A 10 -18.55 15.65 -45.67
N MET A 11 -17.43 15.01 -45.42
CA MET A 11 -16.64 14.34 -46.44
C MET A 11 -16.00 13.06 -45.90
N MET A 12 -16.56 11.97 -46.33
CA MET A 12 -16.07 10.60 -46.34
C MET A 12 -14.94 10.52 -47.39
N LEU A 13 -13.80 9.96 -47.06
CA LEU A 13 -12.94 9.37 -48.08
C LEU A 13 -12.39 8.04 -47.58
N ALA A 14 -12.95 7.01 -48.16
CA ALA A 14 -12.43 5.65 -48.09
C ALA A 14 -11.17 5.53 -48.96
N PHE A 15 -10.15 4.84 -48.49
CA PHE A 15 -9.13 4.27 -49.36
C PHE A 15 -8.97 2.79 -49.08
N VAL A 16 -9.15 2.04 -50.13
CA VAL A 16 -9.23 0.59 -50.24
C VAL A 16 -7.87 0.01 -50.59
N LEU A 17 -7.51 -1.08 -49.90
CA LEU A 17 -6.75 -2.26 -50.34
C LEU A 17 -5.67 -2.12 -51.42
N VAL A 18 -4.49 -2.64 -51.14
CA VAL A 18 -3.81 -3.60 -52.05
C VAL A 18 -3.10 -4.69 -51.25
N LEU A 19 -3.53 -5.91 -51.52
CA LEU A 19 -2.86 -7.19 -51.28
C LEU A 19 -1.83 -7.45 -52.38
N ALA A 20 -0.66 -7.93 -52.02
CA ALA A 20 0.16 -8.88 -52.82
C ALA A 20 1.30 -9.32 -51.91
N GLY A 21 1.61 -10.52 -51.64
CA GLY A 21 1.38 -11.79 -52.27
C GLY A 21 2.67 -12.49 -52.49
N CYS A 22 2.75 -13.74 -52.05
CA CYS A 22 3.66 -14.80 -52.55
C CYS A 22 5.15 -14.67 -52.22
N GLY A 23 5.87 -15.66 -51.81
CA GLY A 23 5.66 -17.12 -51.79
C GLY A 23 7.00 -17.80 -51.75
N GLN A 24 6.91 -19.02 -51.32
CA GLN A 24 7.54 -20.25 -51.83
C GLN A 24 8.89 -20.67 -51.25
N LYS A 25 8.77 -21.75 -50.49
CA LYS A 25 9.22 -23.16 -50.79
C LYS A 25 10.72 -23.34 -50.96
N ALA A 26 11.26 -24.24 -50.35
CA ALA A 26 11.24 -25.63 -50.03
C ALA A 26 12.62 -26.24 -50.24
N ALA A 27 12.93 -27.12 -49.47
CA ALA A 27 13.21 -28.54 -49.57
C ALA A 27 14.73 -28.87 -49.46
N ASN A 28 15.02 -29.63 -48.52
CA ASN A 28 15.14 -31.12 -48.50
C ASN A 28 16.56 -31.68 -48.63
N ASN A 29 16.77 -32.73 -47.89
CA ASN A 29 17.73 -33.82 -48.01
C ASN A 29 19.13 -33.59 -47.42
N GLY A 30 19.66 -34.52 -46.70
CA GLY A 30 19.40 -35.93 -46.49
C GLY A 30 20.38 -36.50 -45.48
N ALA A 31 19.89 -37.48 -44.82
CA ALA A 31 20.45 -38.76 -44.42
C ALA A 31 22.00 -38.94 -44.34
N ALA A 32 22.55 -39.47 -43.30
CA ALA A 32 22.51 -40.82 -42.83
C ALA A 32 23.69 -41.13 -41.89
N ASN A 33 23.39 -41.91 -40.89
CA ASN A 33 24.08 -43.10 -40.44
C ASN A 33 25.35 -43.06 -39.58
N GLY A 34 25.24 -43.78 -38.48
CA GLY A 34 26.38 -44.49 -37.92
C GLY A 34 26.52 -44.42 -36.41
N GLY A 35 25.85 -45.24 -35.64
CA GLY A 35 26.37 -46.43 -34.99
C GLY A 35 26.94 -46.27 -33.60
N ASN A 36 26.18 -46.79 -32.61
CA ASN A 36 26.62 -47.71 -31.56
C ASN A 36 27.57 -47.23 -30.44
N ALA A 37 27.10 -47.21 -29.21
CA ALA A 37 27.53 -48.13 -28.15
C ALA A 37 27.01 -47.69 -26.77
N ALA A 38 26.33 -48.62 -26.14
CA ALA A 38 25.85 -48.57 -24.76
C ALA A 38 27.00 -48.41 -23.75
N LYS A 39 26.78 -47.58 -22.72
CA LYS A 39 27.34 -47.81 -21.39
C LYS A 39 26.32 -47.43 -20.33
N THR A 40 25.83 -48.45 -19.65
CA THR A 40 25.12 -48.45 -18.40
C THR A 40 25.92 -47.67 -17.34
N GLY A 41 25.30 -46.65 -16.78
CA GLY A 41 25.76 -45.96 -15.58
C GLY A 41 24.58 -45.69 -14.68
N ASN A 42 24.49 -46.46 -13.61
CA ASN A 42 23.55 -46.38 -12.53
C ASN A 42 23.65 -44.99 -11.85
N ALA A 43 22.66 -44.15 -11.99
CA ALA A 43 22.56 -42.91 -11.24
C ALA A 43 21.35 -42.98 -10.30
N LYS A 44 21.67 -42.88 -9.03
CA LYS A 44 20.80 -42.76 -7.85
C LYS A 44 19.63 -41.84 -8.13
N ALA A 45 18.41 -42.29 -7.78
CA ALA A 45 17.24 -41.46 -7.60
C ALA A 45 17.52 -40.44 -6.52
N GLY A 46 17.78 -39.19 -6.91
CA GLY A 46 17.69 -38.03 -6.06
C GLY A 46 16.23 -37.62 -6.04
N ASN A 47 15.67 -37.62 -4.85
CA ASN A 47 14.36 -37.09 -4.52
C ASN A 47 14.36 -35.56 -4.81
N GLY A 48 14.08 -35.17 -6.04
CA GLY A 48 13.86 -33.80 -6.43
C GLY A 48 12.43 -33.45 -6.06
N GLY A 49 12.23 -32.81 -4.92
CA GLY A 49 11.00 -32.08 -4.69
C GLY A 49 10.81 -31.12 -5.87
N ASP A 50 9.70 -31.26 -6.59
CA ASP A 50 9.24 -30.30 -7.57
C ASP A 50 9.07 -28.95 -6.88
N THR A 51 10.11 -28.11 -6.88
CA THR A 51 9.92 -26.67 -6.72
C THR A 51 9.20 -26.22 -7.98
N ALA A 52 7.88 -26.05 -7.89
CA ALA A 52 7.10 -25.45 -8.94
C ALA A 52 7.84 -24.19 -9.41
N SER A 53 8.10 -24.07 -10.68
CA SER A 53 8.76 -22.89 -11.24
C SER A 53 7.93 -21.68 -10.86
N ALA A 54 8.52 -20.73 -10.12
CA ALA A 54 7.83 -19.52 -9.62
C ALA A 54 7.08 -18.76 -10.72
N SER A 55 7.48 -18.92 -11.98
CA SER A 55 6.85 -18.31 -13.16
C SER A 55 5.38 -18.70 -13.41
N ASN A 56 4.85 -19.73 -12.77
CA ASN A 56 3.46 -20.16 -12.93
C ASN A 56 2.54 -19.69 -11.80
N VAL A 57 3.07 -19.12 -10.72
CA VAL A 57 2.27 -18.63 -9.59
C VAL A 57 1.53 -17.35 -9.98
N LYS A 58 0.22 -17.33 -9.75
CA LYS A 58 -0.67 -16.19 -10.01
C LYS A 58 -1.13 -15.56 -8.71
N ILE A 59 -0.89 -14.28 -8.52
CA ILE A 59 -1.30 -13.53 -7.33
C ILE A 59 -2.17 -12.35 -7.74
N GLY A 60 -3.41 -12.32 -7.20
CA GLY A 60 -4.37 -11.24 -7.37
C GLY A 60 -4.38 -10.30 -6.18
N LEU A 61 -4.65 -9.02 -6.40
CA LEU A 61 -4.76 -7.99 -5.38
C LEU A 61 -6.02 -7.15 -5.61
N VAL A 62 -6.88 -7.05 -4.61
CA VAL A 62 -8.05 -6.18 -4.62
C VAL A 62 -7.79 -5.01 -3.67
N THR A 63 -7.88 -3.78 -4.20
CA THR A 63 -7.74 -2.57 -3.38
C THR A 63 -9.06 -2.18 -2.74
N ASP A 64 -8.98 -1.41 -1.67
CA ASP A 64 -10.10 -0.60 -1.20
C ASP A 64 -10.42 0.54 -2.20
N VAL A 65 -11.29 1.48 -1.80
CA VAL A 65 -11.70 2.62 -2.64
C VAL A 65 -10.59 3.65 -2.88
N GLY A 66 -9.51 3.63 -2.09
CA GLY A 66 -8.35 4.52 -2.25
C GLY A 66 -7.60 4.29 -3.55
N GLY A 67 -7.68 3.07 -4.11
CA GLY A 67 -7.09 2.72 -5.39
C GLY A 67 -5.57 2.58 -5.37
N VAL A 68 -5.04 1.92 -6.40
CA VAL A 68 -3.62 1.50 -6.47
C VAL A 68 -2.61 2.65 -6.59
N ASN A 69 -3.05 3.85 -6.95
CA ASN A 69 -2.20 5.04 -7.12
C ASN A 69 -2.36 6.05 -5.97
N ASP A 70 -2.66 5.56 -4.77
CA ASP A 70 -2.88 6.41 -3.59
C ASP A 70 -1.60 7.07 -3.04
N LYS A 71 -0.42 6.68 -3.55
CA LYS A 71 0.91 7.09 -3.09
C LYS A 71 1.20 6.69 -1.64
N SER A 72 0.51 5.66 -1.15
CA SER A 72 0.48 5.25 0.24
C SER A 72 0.23 3.74 0.33
N PHE A 73 -0.84 3.33 0.97
CA PHE A 73 -1.21 1.99 1.40
C PHE A 73 -1.36 0.97 0.27
N ASN A 74 -2.27 1.23 -0.68
CA ASN A 74 -2.52 0.29 -1.79
C ASN A 74 -1.34 0.24 -2.76
N GLN A 75 -0.71 1.39 -3.02
CA GLN A 75 0.48 1.45 -3.86
C GLN A 75 1.62 0.62 -3.27
N SER A 76 1.85 0.68 -1.96
CA SER A 76 2.86 -0.11 -1.26
C SER A 76 2.64 -1.62 -1.47
N ALA A 77 1.39 -2.09 -1.33
CA ALA A 77 1.04 -3.49 -1.58
C ALA A 77 1.29 -3.92 -3.04
N TRP A 78 0.90 -3.08 -3.99
CA TRP A 78 1.07 -3.37 -5.40
C TRP A 78 2.54 -3.38 -5.83
N GLU A 79 3.34 -2.43 -5.38
CA GLU A 79 4.78 -2.37 -5.66
C GLU A 79 5.52 -3.62 -5.13
N ALA A 80 5.09 -4.18 -3.99
CA ALA A 80 5.62 -5.44 -3.48
C ALA A 80 5.39 -6.61 -4.45
N LEU A 81 4.18 -6.73 -5.01
CA LEU A 81 3.89 -7.76 -6.03
C LEU A 81 4.64 -7.51 -7.34
N GLN A 82 4.84 -6.25 -7.74
CA GLN A 82 5.65 -5.93 -8.90
C GLN A 82 7.13 -6.30 -8.70
N ALA A 83 7.65 -6.08 -7.48
CA ALA A 83 9.00 -6.51 -7.12
C ALA A 83 9.14 -8.04 -7.16
N LEU A 84 8.18 -8.79 -6.61
CA LEU A 84 8.15 -10.25 -6.69
C LEU A 84 8.06 -10.75 -8.14
N ASN A 85 7.29 -10.09 -9.00
CA ASN A 85 7.24 -10.43 -10.41
C ASN A 85 8.63 -10.31 -11.06
N LYS A 86 9.36 -9.22 -10.79
CA LYS A 86 10.72 -9.03 -11.30
C LYS A 86 11.71 -10.04 -10.74
N GLU A 87 11.58 -10.40 -9.45
CA GLU A 87 12.51 -11.32 -8.76
C GLU A 87 12.24 -12.80 -9.09
N LYS A 88 10.99 -13.20 -9.21
CA LYS A 88 10.54 -14.59 -9.23
C LYS A 88 9.75 -14.97 -10.49
N GLY A 89 9.40 -14.01 -11.34
CA GLY A 89 8.62 -14.25 -12.56
C GLY A 89 7.18 -14.67 -12.31
N ILE A 90 6.58 -14.30 -11.15
CA ILE A 90 5.16 -14.55 -10.87
C ILE A 90 4.26 -13.76 -11.82
N GLN A 91 3.02 -14.20 -12.00
CA GLN A 91 1.98 -13.41 -12.65
C GLN A 91 1.20 -12.64 -11.58
N ASN A 92 1.14 -11.32 -11.67
CA ASN A 92 0.38 -10.48 -10.75
C ASN A 92 -0.63 -9.61 -11.50
N GLN A 93 -1.77 -9.40 -10.86
CA GLN A 93 -2.85 -8.53 -11.36
C GLN A 93 -3.53 -7.85 -10.18
N TYR A 94 -4.03 -6.62 -10.39
CA TYR A 94 -4.91 -5.98 -9.43
C TYR A 94 -6.27 -5.67 -10.01
N LEU A 95 -7.26 -5.55 -9.11
CA LEU A 95 -8.58 -4.99 -9.38
C LEU A 95 -8.82 -3.87 -8.36
N GLN A 96 -9.17 -2.70 -8.87
CA GLN A 96 -9.51 -1.55 -8.04
C GLN A 96 -11.00 -1.52 -7.79
N SER A 97 -11.39 -1.27 -6.54
CA SER A 97 -12.79 -1.13 -6.15
C SER A 97 -13.17 0.36 -6.15
N ALA A 98 -14.28 0.68 -6.79
CA ALA A 98 -14.84 2.04 -6.77
C ALA A 98 -15.79 2.25 -5.59
N SER A 99 -16.29 1.14 -5.02
CA SER A 99 -17.19 1.12 -3.86
C SER A 99 -17.11 -0.22 -3.14
N SER A 100 -17.64 -0.31 -1.93
CA SER A 100 -17.71 -1.57 -1.18
C SER A 100 -18.50 -2.68 -1.89
N SER A 101 -19.44 -2.32 -2.78
CA SER A 101 -20.17 -3.30 -3.59
C SER A 101 -19.29 -4.07 -4.59
N ASP A 102 -18.10 -3.57 -4.88
CA ASP A 102 -17.16 -4.19 -5.81
C ASP A 102 -16.25 -5.23 -5.13
N TYR A 103 -16.16 -5.25 -3.79
CA TYR A 103 -15.23 -6.10 -3.07
C TYR A 103 -15.47 -7.59 -3.34
N VAL A 104 -16.68 -8.08 -3.11
CA VAL A 104 -17.02 -9.50 -3.34
C VAL A 104 -16.87 -9.90 -4.81
N PRO A 105 -17.38 -9.16 -5.80
CA PRO A 105 -17.15 -9.45 -7.22
C PRO A 105 -15.67 -9.50 -7.59
N ASN A 106 -14.87 -8.53 -7.17
CA ASN A 106 -13.45 -8.45 -7.49
C ASN A 106 -12.66 -9.63 -6.89
N LEU A 107 -12.91 -9.97 -5.62
CA LEU A 107 -12.28 -11.11 -4.97
C LEU A 107 -12.66 -12.43 -5.66
N ASN A 108 -13.95 -12.63 -5.95
CA ASN A 108 -14.41 -13.82 -6.66
C ASN A 108 -13.81 -13.93 -8.07
N GLN A 109 -13.57 -12.83 -8.75
CA GLN A 109 -12.96 -12.86 -10.08
C GLN A 109 -11.57 -13.53 -10.04
N PHE A 110 -10.73 -13.23 -9.06
CA PHE A 110 -9.42 -13.87 -8.91
C PHE A 110 -9.56 -15.34 -8.53
N VAL A 111 -10.40 -15.65 -7.53
CA VAL A 111 -10.61 -17.03 -7.07
C VAL A 111 -11.12 -17.91 -8.21
N GLN A 112 -12.13 -17.47 -8.95
CA GLN A 112 -12.71 -18.24 -10.07
C GLN A 112 -11.78 -18.39 -11.27
N ASN A 113 -10.84 -17.44 -11.47
CA ASN A 113 -9.81 -17.53 -12.51
C ASN A 113 -8.57 -18.32 -12.06
N GLY A 114 -8.63 -19.00 -10.92
CA GLY A 114 -7.59 -19.90 -10.44
C GLY A 114 -6.29 -19.17 -10.07
N PHE A 115 -6.38 -18.03 -9.42
CA PHE A 115 -5.22 -17.39 -8.80
C PHE A 115 -4.81 -18.19 -7.56
N ASP A 116 -3.49 -18.34 -7.37
CA ASP A 116 -2.92 -19.12 -6.26
C ASP A 116 -3.02 -18.40 -4.92
N LEU A 117 -3.10 -17.06 -4.95
CA LEU A 117 -3.37 -16.20 -3.79
C LEU A 117 -4.20 -15.00 -4.23
N THR A 118 -5.19 -14.65 -3.43
CA THR A 118 -5.99 -13.42 -3.57
C THR A 118 -5.81 -12.54 -2.34
N TRP A 119 -5.24 -11.36 -2.53
CA TRP A 119 -5.08 -10.34 -1.51
C TRP A 119 -6.29 -9.41 -1.41
N SER A 120 -6.68 -9.12 -0.19
CA SER A 120 -7.60 -8.04 0.20
C SER A 120 -6.80 -6.94 0.89
N ILE A 121 -6.75 -5.75 0.32
CA ILE A 121 -5.96 -4.65 0.86
C ILE A 121 -6.89 -3.64 1.53
N GLY A 122 -6.97 -3.69 2.86
CA GLY A 122 -7.71 -2.75 3.70
C GLY A 122 -8.75 -3.38 4.61
N PHE A 123 -8.99 -2.68 5.73
CA PHE A 123 -9.92 -3.08 6.79
C PHE A 123 -11.34 -3.35 6.26
N ASP A 124 -11.82 -2.50 5.35
CA ASP A 124 -13.19 -2.55 4.86
C ASP A 124 -13.51 -3.78 4.00
N LEU A 125 -12.46 -4.53 3.56
CA LEU A 125 -12.64 -5.77 2.80
C LEU A 125 -12.89 -7.00 3.69
N GLY A 126 -12.88 -6.86 5.03
CA GLY A 126 -12.98 -7.99 5.96
C GLY A 126 -14.19 -8.89 5.73
N ASP A 127 -15.40 -8.33 5.71
CA ASP A 127 -16.64 -9.08 5.49
C ASP A 127 -16.69 -9.73 4.11
N ALA A 128 -16.25 -9.01 3.09
CA ALA A 128 -16.18 -9.53 1.72
C ALA A 128 -15.19 -10.69 1.60
N THR A 129 -14.02 -10.56 2.26
CA THR A 129 -13.02 -11.62 2.32
C THR A 129 -13.57 -12.86 3.01
N LYS A 130 -14.24 -12.68 4.15
CA LYS A 130 -14.90 -13.79 4.88
C LYS A 130 -15.94 -14.50 4.00
N GLN A 131 -16.82 -13.73 3.35
CA GLN A 131 -17.84 -14.27 2.47
C GLN A 131 -17.25 -15.11 1.33
N VAL A 132 -16.22 -14.58 0.66
CA VAL A 132 -15.57 -15.27 -0.47
C VAL A 132 -14.77 -16.49 0.00
N ALA A 133 -14.07 -16.40 1.13
CA ALA A 133 -13.31 -17.48 1.72
C ALA A 133 -14.20 -18.67 2.11
N ASP A 134 -15.34 -18.41 2.77
CA ASP A 134 -16.31 -19.44 3.18
C ASP A 134 -16.92 -20.17 1.97
N ALA A 135 -17.20 -19.41 0.89
CA ALA A 135 -17.73 -19.99 -0.34
C ALA A 135 -16.67 -20.77 -1.16
N ASN A 136 -15.37 -20.55 -0.89
CA ASN A 136 -14.26 -21.14 -1.64
C ASN A 136 -13.19 -21.70 -0.69
N PRO A 137 -13.45 -22.78 0.05
CA PRO A 137 -12.57 -23.25 1.14
C PRO A 137 -11.17 -23.70 0.68
N ASN A 138 -10.98 -23.96 -0.61
CA ASN A 138 -9.68 -24.32 -1.19
C ASN A 138 -8.89 -23.12 -1.73
N ALA A 139 -9.50 -21.92 -1.82
CA ALA A 139 -8.80 -20.73 -2.25
C ALA A 139 -7.88 -20.22 -1.13
N LYS A 140 -6.66 -19.83 -1.46
CA LYS A 140 -5.78 -19.14 -0.52
C LYS A 140 -6.06 -17.65 -0.62
N MET A 141 -6.36 -17.05 0.51
CA MET A 141 -6.62 -15.61 0.60
C MET A 141 -5.77 -15.00 1.71
N ALA A 142 -5.50 -13.72 1.58
CA ALA A 142 -4.84 -12.96 2.63
C ALA A 142 -5.43 -11.55 2.73
N ILE A 143 -5.39 -10.95 3.91
CA ILE A 143 -5.94 -9.63 4.16
C ILE A 143 -4.98 -8.77 4.96
N ILE A 144 -4.91 -7.48 4.63
CA ILE A 144 -4.22 -6.44 5.41
C ILE A 144 -5.25 -5.66 6.23
N ASP A 145 -4.89 -5.37 7.49
CA ASP A 145 -5.61 -4.51 8.45
C ASP A 145 -6.90 -5.07 9.05
N ASN A 146 -7.25 -6.32 8.76
CA ASN A 146 -8.39 -6.96 9.40
C ASN A 146 -8.04 -8.39 9.81
N VAL A 147 -8.79 -8.95 10.75
CA VAL A 147 -8.71 -10.35 11.16
C VAL A 147 -9.96 -11.07 10.65
N VAL A 148 -9.75 -12.04 9.77
CA VAL A 148 -10.82 -12.85 9.18
C VAL A 148 -10.72 -14.28 9.73
N ASP A 149 -11.72 -14.70 10.48
CA ASP A 149 -11.81 -16.06 11.01
C ASP A 149 -12.25 -17.05 9.91
N ALA A 150 -11.27 -17.49 9.12
CA ALA A 150 -11.44 -18.49 8.09
C ALA A 150 -10.15 -19.32 7.92
N PRO A 151 -10.23 -20.66 7.78
CA PRO A 151 -9.04 -21.54 7.77
C PRO A 151 -8.15 -21.36 6.54
N ASN A 152 -8.61 -20.67 5.51
CA ASN A 152 -7.92 -20.42 4.25
C ASN A 152 -7.54 -18.93 4.06
N VAL A 153 -7.63 -18.11 5.11
CA VAL A 153 -7.23 -16.70 5.09
C VAL A 153 -6.05 -16.49 6.03
N GLU A 154 -4.97 -15.86 5.57
CA GLU A 154 -3.92 -15.29 6.43
C GLU A 154 -4.20 -13.81 6.64
N SER A 155 -4.28 -13.39 7.92
CA SER A 155 -4.57 -12.02 8.31
C SER A 155 -3.30 -11.33 8.80
N VAL A 156 -2.99 -10.15 8.28
CA VAL A 156 -1.85 -9.35 8.72
C VAL A 156 -2.33 -8.00 9.24
N THR A 157 -2.00 -7.70 10.48
CA THR A 157 -2.29 -6.43 11.17
C THR A 157 -0.99 -5.74 11.58
N PHE A 158 -1.10 -4.48 11.99
CA PHE A 158 0.06 -3.69 12.40
C PHE A 158 -0.21 -2.98 13.72
N ALA A 159 0.85 -2.64 14.44
CA ALA A 159 0.79 -1.77 15.60
C ALA A 159 0.91 -0.30 15.16
N GLU A 160 -0.11 0.21 14.45
CA GLU A 160 -0.11 1.58 13.93
C GLU A 160 0.08 2.62 15.03
N ASN A 161 -0.46 2.35 16.22
CA ASN A 161 -0.29 3.20 17.39
C ASN A 161 1.19 3.40 17.76
N GLU A 162 2.02 2.36 17.66
CA GLU A 162 3.44 2.46 18.00
C GLU A 162 4.21 3.33 16.99
N GLY A 163 3.99 3.12 15.67
CA GLY A 163 4.60 3.96 14.64
C GLY A 163 4.10 5.41 14.70
N ALA A 164 2.79 5.59 14.92
CA ALA A 164 2.17 6.90 15.07
C ALA A 164 2.70 7.65 16.32
N TYR A 165 2.99 6.94 17.41
CA TYR A 165 3.63 7.51 18.59
C TYR A 165 4.98 8.13 18.24
N LEU A 166 5.83 7.43 17.49
CA LEU A 166 7.15 7.94 17.12
C LEU A 166 7.06 9.21 16.27
N VAL A 167 6.16 9.27 15.30
CA VAL A 167 5.98 10.50 14.52
C VAL A 167 5.26 11.59 15.32
N GLY A 168 4.50 11.22 16.35
CA GLY A 168 3.97 12.14 17.35
C GLY A 168 5.09 12.79 18.17
N VAL A 169 6.12 12.04 18.58
CA VAL A 169 7.33 12.57 19.21
C VAL A 169 8.03 13.56 18.27
N VAL A 170 8.18 13.21 16.99
CA VAL A 170 8.74 14.13 15.97
C VAL A 170 7.95 15.42 15.91
N ALA A 171 6.62 15.33 15.79
CA ALA A 171 5.74 16.50 15.70
C ALA A 171 5.82 17.40 16.95
N GLY A 172 5.76 16.80 18.14
CA GLY A 172 5.83 17.54 19.40
C GLY A 172 7.16 18.28 19.62
N LEU A 173 8.28 17.71 19.16
CA LEU A 173 9.60 18.33 19.24
C LEU A 173 9.85 19.38 18.14
N THR A 174 9.12 19.31 17.03
CA THR A 174 9.37 20.15 15.85
C THR A 174 8.45 21.36 15.78
N THR A 175 7.18 21.25 16.24
CA THR A 175 6.20 22.34 16.14
C THR A 175 6.72 23.64 16.71
N LYS A 176 6.39 24.76 16.05
CA LYS A 176 6.69 26.14 16.49
C LYS A 176 5.46 26.85 17.03
N THR A 177 4.28 26.34 16.71
CA THR A 177 3.00 26.95 17.10
C THR A 177 2.34 26.24 18.27
N ASN A 178 2.82 25.06 18.66
CA ASN A 178 2.15 24.13 19.57
C ASN A 178 0.75 23.73 19.11
N LYS A 179 0.46 23.86 17.81
CA LYS A 179 -0.78 23.44 17.17
C LYS A 179 -0.47 22.46 16.06
N ILE A 180 -1.00 21.27 16.18
CA ILE A 180 -0.75 20.13 15.29
C ILE A 180 -2.09 19.62 14.81
N GLY A 181 -2.16 19.18 13.55
CA GLY A 181 -3.34 18.56 12.96
C GLY A 181 -3.19 17.07 12.79
N PHE A 182 -4.29 16.34 12.96
CA PHE A 182 -4.45 14.97 12.51
C PHE A 182 -5.66 14.88 11.57
N ILE A 183 -5.51 14.20 10.43
CA ILE A 183 -6.62 13.96 9.51
C ILE A 183 -6.76 12.45 9.32
N GLY A 184 -7.81 11.85 9.88
CA GLY A 184 -8.19 10.47 9.62
C GLY A 184 -8.96 10.31 8.30
N GLY A 185 -8.75 9.23 7.57
CA GLY A 185 -9.53 8.92 6.36
C GLY A 185 -10.98 8.60 6.72
N ALA A 186 -11.24 7.44 7.27
CA ALA A 186 -12.54 7.02 7.78
C ALA A 186 -12.46 6.67 9.27
N ASP A 187 -13.60 6.72 9.96
CA ASP A 187 -13.69 6.27 11.35
C ASP A 187 -13.64 4.73 11.40
N SER A 188 -12.50 4.20 11.79
CA SER A 188 -12.25 2.76 11.88
C SER A 188 -11.26 2.46 13.00
N PRO A 189 -11.25 1.22 13.52
CA PRO A 189 -10.29 0.83 14.55
C PRO A 189 -8.83 1.03 14.13
N VAL A 190 -8.51 0.88 12.85
CA VAL A 190 -7.16 1.11 12.29
C VAL A 190 -6.78 2.58 12.42
N ILE A 191 -7.64 3.49 11.93
CA ILE A 191 -7.36 4.93 11.97
C ILE A 191 -7.37 5.45 13.41
N LYS A 192 -8.17 4.84 14.29
CA LYS A 192 -8.16 5.18 15.72
C LYS A 192 -6.81 4.86 16.36
N ARG A 193 -6.16 3.74 16.02
CA ARG A 193 -4.81 3.44 16.51
C ARG A 193 -3.79 4.49 16.08
N PHE A 194 -3.84 4.97 14.83
CA PHE A 194 -3.00 6.10 14.39
C PHE A 194 -3.25 7.36 15.22
N GLU A 195 -4.51 7.74 15.42
CA GLU A 195 -4.89 8.94 16.16
C GLU A 195 -4.36 8.91 17.59
N VAL A 196 -4.70 7.87 18.35
CA VAL A 196 -4.37 7.81 19.79
C VAL A 196 -2.87 7.66 20.02
N GLY A 197 -2.19 6.89 19.16
CA GLY A 197 -0.73 6.77 19.21
C GLY A 197 -0.05 8.10 18.94
N PHE A 198 -0.48 8.82 17.90
CA PHE A 198 0.05 10.13 17.54
C PHE A 198 -0.13 11.16 18.67
N GLN A 199 -1.33 11.26 19.22
CA GLN A 199 -1.61 12.15 20.34
C GLN A 199 -0.74 11.83 21.56
N ALA A 200 -0.59 10.54 21.89
CA ALA A 200 0.24 10.09 23.00
C ALA A 200 1.72 10.46 22.81
N GLY A 201 2.25 10.29 21.59
CA GLY A 201 3.62 10.66 21.25
C GLY A 201 3.86 12.16 21.36
N VAL A 202 2.95 12.99 20.84
CA VAL A 202 3.03 14.47 21.00
C VAL A 202 3.06 14.86 22.48
N LYS A 203 2.12 14.32 23.26
CA LYS A 203 1.99 14.64 24.70
C LYS A 203 3.18 14.21 25.53
N ALA A 204 3.87 13.14 25.15
CA ALA A 204 5.02 12.63 25.85
C ALA A 204 6.23 13.61 25.84
N VAL A 205 6.33 14.47 24.83
CA VAL A 205 7.44 15.40 24.66
C VAL A 205 7.03 16.86 24.68
N ASN A 206 5.77 17.16 24.44
CA ASN A 206 5.22 18.53 24.44
C ASN A 206 3.80 18.55 25.03
N PRO A 207 3.66 18.57 26.36
CA PRO A 207 2.35 18.56 27.02
C PRO A 207 1.46 19.78 26.67
N ASP A 208 2.09 20.90 26.27
CA ASP A 208 1.39 22.14 25.94
C ASP A 208 0.88 22.15 24.49
N ALA A 209 1.32 21.22 23.62
CA ALA A 209 0.86 21.14 22.25
C ALA A 209 -0.58 20.62 22.19
N GLU A 210 -1.38 21.25 21.33
CA GLU A 210 -2.73 20.84 21.00
C GLU A 210 -2.73 20.06 19.68
N VAL A 211 -3.32 18.86 19.68
CA VAL A 211 -3.56 18.06 18.48
C VAL A 211 -5.03 18.15 18.11
N LYS A 212 -5.33 18.87 17.02
CA LYS A 212 -6.70 19.00 16.51
C LYS A 212 -7.00 17.85 15.54
N ILE A 213 -8.01 17.06 15.90
CA ILE A 213 -8.43 15.86 15.16
C ILE A 213 -9.59 16.20 14.22
N THR A 214 -9.54 15.68 13.00
CA THR A 214 -10.65 15.70 12.06
C THR A 214 -10.64 14.44 11.20
N TYR A 215 -11.79 14.07 10.65
CA TYR A 215 -11.96 12.91 9.76
C TYR A 215 -12.54 13.34 8.42
N ALA A 216 -12.00 12.82 7.34
CA ALA A 216 -12.45 13.12 5.99
C ALA A 216 -13.71 12.34 5.58
N GLY A 217 -13.94 11.18 6.21
CA GLY A 217 -15.01 10.26 5.85
C GLY A 217 -14.72 9.47 4.55
N ALA A 218 -13.49 9.54 4.02
CA ALA A 218 -13.13 8.92 2.75
C ALA A 218 -11.61 8.74 2.60
N TYR A 219 -11.20 7.75 1.78
CA TYR A 219 -9.81 7.53 1.41
C TYR A 219 -9.46 7.99 -0.01
N ASP A 220 -10.46 8.35 -0.83
CA ASP A 220 -10.35 8.64 -2.27
C ASP A 220 -10.68 10.10 -2.64
N LYS A 221 -10.69 11.03 -1.68
CA LYS A 221 -11.15 12.43 -1.86
C LYS A 221 -10.04 13.46 -1.54
N PRO A 222 -9.04 13.65 -2.43
CA PRO A 222 -7.97 14.63 -2.19
C PRO A 222 -8.48 16.05 -1.97
N ASP A 223 -9.59 16.44 -2.61
CA ASP A 223 -10.17 17.76 -2.44
C ASP A 223 -10.69 17.99 -1.02
N ILE A 224 -11.26 16.95 -0.38
CA ILE A 224 -11.66 17.01 1.02
C ILE A 224 -10.41 17.13 1.90
N GLY A 225 -9.37 16.32 1.66
CA GLY A 225 -8.10 16.40 2.37
C GLY A 225 -7.48 17.80 2.30
N LYS A 226 -7.46 18.39 1.10
CA LYS A 226 -7.00 19.76 0.89
C LYS A 226 -7.79 20.80 1.67
N SER A 227 -9.14 20.69 1.66
CA SER A 227 -10.01 21.60 2.39
C SER A 227 -9.80 21.52 3.90
N LEU A 228 -9.71 20.29 4.46
CA LEU A 228 -9.46 20.06 5.89
C LEU A 228 -8.07 20.58 6.31
N ALA A 229 -7.05 20.35 5.49
CA ALA A 229 -5.72 20.89 5.71
C ALA A 229 -5.74 22.43 5.75
N GLY A 230 -6.48 23.07 4.82
CA GLY A 230 -6.68 24.51 4.82
C GLY A 230 -7.25 25.03 6.15
N GLN A 231 -8.30 24.38 6.67
CA GLN A 231 -8.91 24.73 7.95
C GLN A 231 -7.95 24.56 9.15
N LEU A 232 -7.13 23.48 9.15
CA LEU A 232 -6.16 23.24 10.20
C LEU A 232 -5.00 24.25 10.16
N PHE A 233 -4.50 24.61 8.98
CA PHE A 233 -3.48 25.64 8.81
C PHE A 233 -4.03 27.04 9.20
N ASP A 234 -5.29 27.37 8.86
CA ASP A 234 -5.94 28.60 9.27
C ASP A 234 -6.16 28.68 10.80
N TYR A 235 -6.37 27.51 11.43
CA TYR A 235 -6.37 27.41 12.89
C TYR A 235 -4.99 27.68 13.49
N GLY A 236 -3.92 27.58 12.72
CA GLY A 236 -2.53 27.83 13.10
C GLY A 236 -1.71 26.56 13.32
N ALA A 237 -2.19 25.40 12.90
CA ALA A 237 -1.34 24.19 12.86
C ALA A 237 -0.17 24.42 11.90
N ASP A 238 1.03 23.98 12.29
CA ASP A 238 2.21 24.03 11.45
C ASP A 238 2.66 22.63 10.99
N ILE A 239 2.11 21.57 11.58
CA ILE A 239 2.35 20.18 11.22
C ILE A 239 0.99 19.46 11.12
N ILE A 240 0.78 18.69 10.05
CA ILE A 240 -0.41 17.83 9.89
C ILE A 240 0.05 16.39 9.59
N PHE A 241 -0.56 15.43 10.30
CA PHE A 241 -0.41 14.00 10.01
C PHE A 241 -1.71 13.44 9.39
N PRO A 242 -1.77 13.17 8.09
CA PRO A 242 -2.91 12.51 7.46
C PRO A 242 -2.72 10.99 7.43
N ALA A 243 -3.55 10.23 8.14
CA ALA A 243 -3.72 8.79 7.99
C ALA A 243 -4.98 8.54 7.13
N ALA A 244 -4.89 8.82 5.82
CA ALA A 244 -6.08 9.01 4.98
C ALA A 244 -5.93 8.55 3.52
N GLY A 245 -4.94 7.72 3.19
CA GLY A 245 -4.74 7.21 1.82
C GLY A 245 -4.63 8.33 0.78
N GLN A 246 -5.30 8.19 -0.37
CA GLN A 246 -5.28 9.20 -1.43
C GLN A 246 -5.83 10.57 -0.96
N THR A 247 -6.76 10.59 -0.01
CA THR A 247 -7.25 11.84 0.59
C THR A 247 -6.11 12.65 1.21
N GLY A 248 -5.10 11.97 1.80
CA GLY A 248 -3.89 12.59 2.35
C GLY A 248 -3.06 13.36 1.32
N ASN A 249 -3.11 13.00 0.03
CA ASN A 249 -2.40 13.72 -1.02
C ASN A 249 -2.86 15.19 -1.13
N GLY A 250 -4.13 15.45 -0.79
CA GLY A 250 -4.68 16.80 -0.72
C GLY A 250 -4.00 17.67 0.34
N VAL A 251 -3.58 17.06 1.46
CA VAL A 251 -2.89 17.77 2.55
C VAL A 251 -1.52 18.26 2.09
N PHE A 252 -0.77 17.40 1.39
CA PHE A 252 0.51 17.78 0.78
C PHE A 252 0.34 18.91 -0.23
N ASN A 253 -0.69 18.84 -1.08
CA ASN A 253 -0.96 19.87 -2.08
C ASN A 253 -1.26 21.23 -1.42
N GLU A 254 -2.03 21.26 -0.32
CA GLU A 254 -2.34 22.50 0.40
C GLU A 254 -1.11 23.08 1.11
N ALA A 255 -0.34 22.23 1.81
CA ALA A 255 0.89 22.65 2.47
C ALA A 255 1.92 23.22 1.46
N THR A 256 2.10 22.54 0.33
CA THR A 256 2.99 23.00 -0.75
C THR A 256 2.55 24.33 -1.30
N ALA A 257 1.26 24.50 -1.60
CA ALA A 257 0.72 25.77 -2.12
C ALA A 257 0.96 26.94 -1.16
N ARG A 258 0.71 26.74 0.14
CA ARG A 258 0.92 27.78 1.17
C ARG A 258 2.40 28.08 1.39
N ASN A 259 3.26 27.06 1.41
CA ASN A 259 4.72 27.27 1.51
C ASN A 259 5.26 28.10 0.33
N ASN A 260 4.79 27.82 -0.88
CA ASN A 260 5.18 28.57 -2.09
C ASN A 260 4.64 30.01 -2.10
N ALA A 261 3.53 30.27 -1.44
CA ALA A 261 2.97 31.60 -1.30
C ALA A 261 3.72 32.48 -0.25
N GLY A 262 4.64 31.91 0.53
CA GLY A 262 5.49 32.63 1.47
C GLY A 262 4.79 32.96 2.79
N GLY A 263 4.35 31.95 3.53
CA GLY A 263 3.81 32.09 4.89
C GLY A 263 4.89 32.42 5.94
N ALA A 264 4.47 32.90 7.11
CA ALA A 264 5.38 33.22 8.21
C ALA A 264 6.09 31.99 8.80
N ASN A 265 5.43 30.85 8.78
CA ASN A 265 5.94 29.56 9.27
C ASN A 265 5.99 28.55 8.14
N LYS A 266 6.99 27.70 8.18
CA LYS A 266 7.05 26.49 7.34
C LYS A 266 5.96 25.53 7.77
N LEU A 267 5.17 25.03 6.81
CA LEU A 267 4.13 24.05 7.03
C LEU A 267 4.66 22.68 6.63
N TRP A 268 4.44 21.71 7.50
CA TRP A 268 4.92 20.37 7.34
C TRP A 268 3.78 19.34 7.28
N VAL A 269 4.00 18.29 6.51
CA VAL A 269 3.14 17.11 6.48
C VAL A 269 3.97 15.91 6.90
N ILE A 270 3.41 15.05 7.76
CA ILE A 270 3.97 13.74 8.07
C ILE A 270 3.33 12.74 7.11
N GLY A 271 4.14 12.02 6.35
CA GLY A 271 3.68 10.97 5.45
C GLY A 271 3.20 9.72 6.19
N VAL A 272 2.57 8.79 5.46
CA VAL A 272 2.05 7.54 5.99
C VAL A 272 2.28 6.38 5.03
N ASP A 273 2.41 5.17 5.56
CA ASP A 273 2.65 3.87 4.91
C ASP A 273 4.01 3.75 4.22
N LYS A 274 4.32 4.69 3.33
CA LYS A 274 5.59 4.78 2.59
C LYS A 274 6.37 6.02 3.02
N ASP A 275 7.61 6.11 2.58
CA ASP A 275 8.31 7.40 2.58
C ASP A 275 7.71 8.29 1.50
N GLN A 276 6.75 9.13 1.91
CA GLN A 276 6.07 10.04 1.00
C GLN A 276 6.92 11.26 0.59
N SER A 277 8.12 11.44 1.16
CA SER A 277 9.07 12.42 0.64
C SER A 277 9.52 12.11 -0.80
N ILE A 278 9.51 10.83 -1.19
CA ILE A 278 9.80 10.38 -2.55
C ILE A 278 8.76 10.92 -3.55
N GLU A 279 7.51 11.04 -3.11
CA GLU A 279 6.38 11.47 -3.94
C GLU A 279 6.16 12.99 -3.92
N PHE A 280 6.37 13.63 -2.75
CA PHE A 280 6.00 15.03 -2.52
C PHE A 280 7.20 15.95 -2.26
N GLY A 281 8.39 15.39 -2.08
CA GLY A 281 9.61 16.13 -1.80
C GLY A 281 9.83 16.41 -0.30
N HIS A 282 11.09 16.59 0.06
CA HIS A 282 11.50 16.94 1.43
C HIS A 282 11.14 18.39 1.81
N GLU A 283 10.76 19.23 0.84
CA GLU A 283 10.38 20.62 1.08
C GLU A 283 9.06 20.73 1.88
N VAL A 284 8.23 19.69 1.86
CA VAL A 284 6.94 19.68 2.54
C VAL A 284 6.78 18.48 3.47
N THR A 285 7.53 17.41 3.25
CA THR A 285 7.48 16.19 4.07
C THR A 285 8.47 16.28 5.22
N LEU A 286 7.97 16.35 6.45
CA LEU A 286 8.82 16.37 7.64
C LEU A 286 9.53 15.03 7.86
N THR A 287 8.76 13.96 7.85
CA THR A 287 9.10 12.54 7.93
C THR A 287 7.88 11.73 7.47
N SER A 288 7.95 10.40 7.54
CA SER A 288 6.79 9.53 7.29
C SER A 288 6.65 8.48 8.39
N MET A 289 5.42 8.12 8.74
CA MET A 289 5.13 6.92 9.52
C MET A 289 5.10 5.73 8.58
N ILE A 290 6.16 4.95 8.56
CA ILE A 290 6.27 3.76 7.72
C ILE A 290 5.41 2.64 8.28
N LYS A 291 4.62 2.00 7.40
CA LYS A 291 3.87 0.77 7.66
C LYS A 291 4.23 -0.23 6.58
N ARG A 292 4.89 -1.31 6.95
CA ARG A 292 5.53 -2.24 6.02
C ARG A 292 4.55 -3.21 5.36
N VAL A 293 3.53 -2.65 4.71
CA VAL A 293 2.58 -3.40 3.88
C VAL A 293 3.33 -4.14 2.76
N ASP A 294 4.37 -3.52 2.21
CA ASP A 294 5.27 -4.13 1.23
C ASP A 294 5.89 -5.43 1.73
N VAL A 295 6.40 -5.44 2.96
CA VAL A 295 6.99 -6.63 3.58
C VAL A 295 5.95 -7.70 3.87
N ALA A 296 4.79 -7.31 4.38
CA ALA A 296 3.69 -8.23 4.65
C ALA A 296 3.24 -8.95 3.37
N VAL A 297 2.98 -8.18 2.32
CA VAL A 297 2.55 -8.73 1.02
C VAL A 297 3.64 -9.62 0.41
N LYS A 298 4.90 -9.19 0.46
CA LYS A 298 6.03 -10.00 -0.04
C LYS A 298 6.15 -11.32 0.71
N ASN A 299 6.10 -11.29 2.05
CA ASN A 299 6.32 -12.48 2.88
C ASN A 299 5.22 -13.53 2.70
N VAL A 300 3.94 -13.14 2.76
CA VAL A 300 2.83 -14.09 2.59
C VAL A 300 2.76 -14.59 1.14
N SER A 301 3.03 -13.73 0.17
CA SER A 301 3.12 -14.17 -1.24
C SER A 301 4.27 -15.15 -1.46
N GLN A 302 5.42 -14.95 -0.79
CA GLN A 302 6.54 -15.89 -0.84
C GLN A 302 6.19 -17.25 -0.23
N GLN A 303 5.37 -17.28 0.85
CA GLN A 303 4.88 -18.55 1.41
C GLN A 303 4.08 -19.35 0.37
N VAL A 304 3.28 -18.68 -0.48
CA VAL A 304 2.53 -19.38 -1.55
C VAL A 304 3.49 -19.92 -2.61
N ILE A 305 4.50 -19.15 -3.00
CA ILE A 305 5.54 -19.59 -3.95
C ILE A 305 6.28 -20.82 -3.43
N ASP A 306 6.60 -20.84 -2.13
CA ASP A 306 7.35 -21.91 -1.47
C ASP A 306 6.47 -23.09 -1.03
N GLY A 307 5.15 -23.03 -1.23
CA GLY A 307 4.19 -24.05 -0.82
C GLY A 307 4.01 -24.16 0.71
N THR A 308 4.34 -23.10 1.45
CA THR A 308 4.31 -23.06 2.92
C THR A 308 3.21 -22.15 3.49
N PHE A 309 2.28 -21.70 2.65
CA PHE A 309 1.16 -20.82 3.06
C PHE A 309 0.36 -21.40 4.23
N LYS A 310 0.04 -20.55 5.18
CA LYS A 310 -0.62 -20.92 6.42
C LYS A 310 -1.93 -20.14 6.62
N GLY A 311 -2.99 -20.61 6.00
CA GLY A 311 -4.33 -20.08 6.26
C GLY A 311 -4.74 -20.20 7.73
N GLY A 312 -5.63 -19.33 8.18
CA GLY A 312 -6.11 -19.25 9.56
C GLY A 312 -5.11 -18.58 10.53
N GLN A 313 -3.97 -18.10 10.04
CA GLN A 313 -3.00 -17.38 10.87
C GLN A 313 -3.27 -15.88 10.93
N VAL A 314 -2.95 -15.30 12.08
CA VAL A 314 -2.93 -13.84 12.30
C VAL A 314 -1.51 -13.45 12.67
N THR A 315 -0.94 -12.55 11.89
CA THR A 315 0.37 -11.95 12.14
C THR A 315 0.18 -10.46 12.46
N ASN A 316 0.70 -10.02 13.61
CA ASN A 316 0.72 -8.60 13.96
C ASN A 316 2.16 -8.08 13.87
N LEU A 317 2.40 -7.08 13.04
CA LEU A 317 3.70 -6.48 12.80
C LEU A 317 3.84 -5.18 13.61
N THR A 318 4.78 -5.17 14.55
CA THR A 318 5.00 -4.07 15.50
C THR A 318 6.33 -3.37 15.23
N LEU A 319 6.74 -2.43 16.09
CA LEU A 319 8.10 -1.86 16.07
C LEU A 319 9.19 -2.92 16.28
N LYS A 320 8.89 -3.99 17.00
CA LYS A 320 9.85 -5.07 17.28
C LYS A 320 10.16 -5.88 16.03
N GLU A 321 9.19 -6.08 15.16
CA GLU A 321 9.33 -6.78 13.89
C GLU A 321 9.66 -5.81 12.73
N ASP A 322 9.98 -4.53 13.03
CA ASP A 322 10.15 -3.46 12.05
C ASP A 322 8.94 -3.32 11.10
N GLY A 323 7.75 -3.67 11.59
CA GLY A 323 6.50 -3.55 10.83
C GLY A 323 5.99 -2.12 10.69
N VAL A 324 6.38 -1.27 11.62
CA VAL A 324 6.11 0.17 11.64
C VAL A 324 7.36 0.94 12.06
N GLY A 325 7.47 2.23 11.69
CA GLY A 325 8.65 3.01 12.06
C GLY A 325 8.74 4.35 11.31
N LEU A 326 9.98 4.84 11.15
CA LEU A 326 10.32 6.00 10.33
C LEU A 326 11.14 5.57 9.10
N PRO A 327 11.27 6.42 8.05
CA PRO A 327 12.20 6.19 6.96
C PRO A 327 13.66 6.09 7.44
N GLU A 328 14.52 5.46 6.63
CA GLU A 328 15.96 5.42 6.91
C GLU A 328 16.58 6.82 6.82
N GLU A 329 16.13 7.65 5.87
CA GLU A 329 16.61 9.01 5.68
C GLU A 329 15.57 10.03 6.16
N ASN A 330 15.99 10.94 7.04
CA ASN A 330 15.16 11.98 7.63
C ASN A 330 15.90 13.34 7.62
N PRO A 331 16.14 13.95 6.45
CA PRO A 331 16.98 15.14 6.34
C PRO A 331 16.41 16.38 7.04
N ASN A 332 15.13 16.39 7.35
CA ASN A 332 14.45 17.49 8.03
C ASN A 332 14.46 17.35 9.57
N LEU A 333 14.99 16.26 10.10
CA LEU A 333 15.10 16.01 11.54
C LEU A 333 16.52 16.23 12.03
N SER A 334 16.67 16.95 13.14
CA SER A 334 17.97 17.08 13.77
C SER A 334 18.38 15.76 14.44
N LYS A 335 19.70 15.62 14.69
CA LYS A 335 20.20 14.45 15.39
C LYS A 335 19.57 14.27 16.77
N GLU A 336 19.30 15.34 17.49
CA GLU A 336 18.67 15.31 18.82
C GLU A 336 17.24 14.73 18.74
N ILE A 337 16.48 15.08 17.69
CA ILE A 337 15.15 14.51 17.47
C ILE A 337 15.24 13.03 17.14
N LEU A 338 16.17 12.65 16.25
CA LEU A 338 16.38 11.24 15.88
C LEU A 338 16.82 10.38 17.08
N ASP A 339 17.75 10.88 17.90
CA ASP A 339 18.19 10.22 19.14
C ASP A 339 16.99 10.04 20.10
N LYS A 340 16.11 11.03 20.17
CA LYS A 340 14.92 10.97 21.02
C LYS A 340 13.89 9.97 20.50
N VAL A 341 13.66 9.94 19.21
CA VAL A 341 12.79 8.93 18.56
C VAL A 341 13.30 7.52 18.84
N GLU A 342 14.62 7.29 18.72
CA GLU A 342 15.22 5.98 19.01
C GLU A 342 15.09 5.62 20.50
N GLU A 343 15.26 6.57 21.41
CA GLU A 343 15.00 6.35 22.86
C GLU A 343 13.57 5.84 23.10
N TYR A 344 12.57 6.50 22.49
CA TYR A 344 11.17 6.09 22.64
C TYR A 344 10.88 4.75 21.94
N LYS A 345 11.48 4.49 20.78
CA LYS A 345 11.39 3.19 20.11
C LYS A 345 11.85 2.07 21.03
N GLN A 346 13.02 2.23 21.67
CA GLN A 346 13.55 1.23 22.60
C GLN A 346 12.67 1.02 23.84
N LYS A 347 12.09 2.08 24.38
CA LYS A 347 11.15 1.98 25.51
C LYS A 347 9.85 1.25 25.15
N ILE A 348 9.34 1.44 23.93
CA ILE A 348 8.17 0.72 23.45
C ILE A 348 8.52 -0.76 23.21
N VAL A 349 9.61 -1.03 22.49
CA VAL A 349 10.05 -2.41 22.19
C VAL A 349 10.37 -3.21 23.46
N SER A 350 10.93 -2.56 24.49
CA SER A 350 11.20 -3.20 25.80
C SER A 350 9.95 -3.36 26.67
N GLY A 351 8.82 -2.74 26.31
CA GLY A 351 7.60 -2.74 27.12
C GLY A 351 7.59 -1.75 28.27
N GLU A 352 8.58 -0.85 28.39
CA GLU A 352 8.58 0.25 29.37
C GLU A 352 7.45 1.24 29.08
N ILE A 353 7.14 1.45 27.80
CA ILE A 353 6.00 2.25 27.36
C ILE A 353 5.01 1.32 26.65
N THR A 354 3.76 1.31 27.12
CA THR A 354 2.63 0.72 26.40
C THR A 354 1.88 1.85 25.70
N VAL A 355 1.92 1.85 24.38
CA VAL A 355 1.24 2.87 23.59
C VAL A 355 -0.27 2.56 23.54
N PRO A 356 -1.17 3.51 23.85
CA PRO A 356 -2.60 3.30 23.76
C PRO A 356 -3.01 2.94 22.31
N SER A 357 -4.04 2.10 22.18
CA SER A 357 -4.57 1.61 20.90
C SER A 357 -6.06 1.91 20.69
N GLU A 358 -6.71 2.49 21.73
CA GLU A 358 -8.14 2.85 21.78
C GLU A 358 -8.34 4.24 22.39
#